data_ffe6c0be54810dcf8aa0d7ac7ccc44ea
#
_entry.id   ffe6c0be54810dcf8aa0d7ac7ccc44ea
#
_cell.length_a   1.000
_cell.length_b   1.000
_cell.length_c   1.000
_cell.angle_alpha   90.00
_cell.angle_beta   90.00
_cell.angle_gamma   90.00
#
_symmetry.space_group_name_H-M   'P 1'
#
loop_
_entity.id
_entity.type
_entity.pdbx_description
1 polymer ?
#
loop_
_entity_poly.entity_id
_entity_poly.type
_entity_poly.pdbx_seq_one_letter_code
_entity_poly.pdbx_strand_id
1 'polypeptide(L)'
;MRQEPHIEQYRKEKATLKAHIQEPFKRYRDDLVVNWVLPHQLPFETERGVFSRILKNDFGAGGSHHHLWMAFYRPGRKRLTDVQLSHSVYPDRFAWGLYVGAYAKGLFRDALARTLDEDAIALDVLNVLIEQGYRLAFAPRVSRPAGHPEFDAPLDALPDGLAKAQGIWVRRTIPRNQVLALGPDLVAEALRAQEELWPLYRFWVDAENA
;
A
#
# COMPACT_ATOMS: atom_id res chain seq x y z
N MET A 1 -27.43 16.40 -9.81
CA MET A 1 -26.40 15.51 -9.24
C MET A 1 -26.46 14.18 -9.97
N ARG A 2 -25.45 13.83 -10.74
CA ARG A 2 -25.34 12.47 -11.30
C ARG A 2 -24.93 11.55 -10.16
N GLN A 3 -25.86 10.74 -9.65
CA GLN A 3 -25.49 9.62 -8.78
C GLN A 3 -24.92 8.54 -9.68
N GLU A 4 -23.67 8.15 -9.41
CA GLU A 4 -23.09 7.05 -10.15
C GLU A 4 -23.71 5.72 -9.70
N PRO A 5 -23.97 4.78 -10.62
CA PRO A 5 -24.68 3.52 -10.35
C PRO A 5 -24.12 2.71 -9.18
N HIS A 6 -22.80 2.75 -8.98
CA HIS A 6 -22.15 2.00 -7.90
C HIS A 6 -22.38 2.57 -6.49
N ILE A 7 -22.74 3.85 -6.34
CA ILE A 7 -23.13 4.40 -5.03
C ILE A 7 -24.50 3.85 -4.65
N GLU A 8 -25.42 3.79 -5.60
CA GLU A 8 -26.74 3.21 -5.34
C GLU A 8 -26.63 1.71 -5.06
N GLN A 9 -25.82 0.98 -5.83
CA GLN A 9 -25.53 -0.42 -5.58
C GLN A 9 -24.88 -0.61 -4.20
N TYR A 10 -23.89 0.21 -3.83
CA TYR A 10 -23.30 0.17 -2.49
C TYR A 10 -24.34 0.39 -1.40
N ARG A 11 -25.25 1.35 -1.56
CA ARG A 11 -26.30 1.60 -0.54
C ARG A 11 -27.24 0.39 -0.40
N LYS A 12 -27.60 -0.25 -1.50
CA LYS A 12 -28.44 -1.47 -1.52
C LYS A 12 -27.74 -2.66 -0.90
N GLU A 13 -26.45 -2.82 -1.18
CA GLU A 13 -25.64 -3.98 -0.78
C GLU A 13 -24.78 -3.74 0.47
N LYS A 14 -24.94 -2.60 1.15
CA LYS A 14 -24.07 -2.19 2.26
C LYS A 14 -23.94 -3.26 3.36
N ALA A 15 -25.03 -3.92 3.73
CA ALA A 15 -25.01 -4.97 4.74
C ALA A 15 -24.18 -6.17 4.28
N THR A 16 -24.35 -6.59 3.03
CA THR A 16 -23.60 -7.67 2.40
C THR A 16 -22.12 -7.35 2.29
N LEU A 17 -21.78 -6.16 1.78
CA LEU A 17 -20.40 -5.70 1.70
C LEU A 17 -19.73 -5.63 3.08
N LYS A 18 -20.47 -5.17 4.09
CA LYS A 18 -19.96 -5.15 5.47
C LYS A 18 -19.67 -6.56 5.95
N ALA A 19 -20.61 -7.47 5.85
CA ALA A 19 -20.48 -8.84 6.38
C ALA A 19 -19.40 -9.66 5.65
N HIS A 20 -19.36 -9.58 4.32
CA HIS A 20 -18.53 -10.46 3.48
C HIS A 20 -17.17 -9.89 3.05
N ILE A 21 -16.95 -8.59 3.25
CA ILE A 21 -15.68 -7.95 2.89
C ILE A 21 -15.09 -7.19 4.07
N GLN A 22 -15.82 -6.24 4.66
CA GLN A 22 -15.24 -5.38 5.70
C GLN A 22 -14.94 -6.13 7.00
N GLU A 23 -15.83 -6.97 7.47
CA GLU A 23 -15.62 -7.70 8.73
C GLU A 23 -14.52 -8.78 8.60
N PRO A 24 -14.43 -9.59 7.52
CA PRO A 24 -13.28 -10.43 7.27
C PRO A 24 -11.96 -9.65 7.18
N PHE A 25 -11.96 -8.50 6.52
CA PHE A 25 -10.75 -7.70 6.38
C PHE A 25 -10.31 -7.03 7.70
N LYS A 26 -11.25 -6.73 8.59
CA LYS A 26 -10.91 -6.28 9.94
C LYS A 26 -10.29 -7.42 10.77
N ARG A 27 -10.87 -8.62 10.72
CA ARG A 27 -10.29 -9.80 11.40
C ARG A 27 -8.87 -10.07 10.89
N TYR A 28 -8.68 -10.04 9.58
CA TYR A 28 -7.36 -10.14 8.98
C TYR A 28 -6.37 -9.07 9.53
N ARG A 29 -6.81 -7.81 9.69
CA ARG A 29 -6.00 -6.76 10.34
C ARG A 29 -5.69 -7.11 11.79
N ASP A 30 -6.69 -7.60 12.54
CA ASP A 30 -6.53 -7.94 13.95
C ASP A 30 -5.50 -9.06 14.12
N ASP A 31 -5.53 -10.06 13.23
CA ASP A 31 -4.53 -11.14 13.19
C ASP A 31 -3.12 -10.61 12.95
N LEU A 32 -2.94 -9.66 12.05
CA LEU A 32 -1.64 -9.00 11.82
C LEU A 32 -1.18 -8.18 13.03
N VAL A 33 -2.10 -7.49 13.70
CA VAL A 33 -1.78 -6.74 14.92
C VAL A 33 -1.29 -7.67 16.01
N VAL A 34 -2.01 -8.77 16.27
CA VAL A 34 -1.69 -9.72 17.33
C VAL A 34 -0.40 -10.50 17.04
N ASN A 35 -0.17 -10.88 15.78
CA ASN A 35 0.94 -11.75 15.43
C ASN A 35 2.21 -11.02 14.98
N TRP A 36 2.14 -9.70 14.70
CA TRP A 36 3.28 -8.93 14.23
C TRP A 36 3.48 -7.61 14.96
N VAL A 37 2.48 -6.73 14.99
CA VAL A 37 2.64 -5.39 15.55
C VAL A 37 2.92 -5.43 17.05
N LEU A 38 2.10 -6.16 17.82
CA LEU A 38 2.24 -6.25 19.27
C LEU A 38 3.50 -7.01 19.71
N PRO A 39 3.82 -8.21 19.17
CA PRO A 39 5.02 -8.94 19.60
C PRO A 39 6.31 -8.20 19.35
N HIS A 40 6.38 -7.42 18.23
CA HIS A 40 7.57 -6.64 17.88
C HIS A 40 7.52 -5.20 18.40
N GLN A 41 6.50 -4.82 19.16
CA GLN A 41 6.29 -3.48 19.70
C GLN A 41 6.42 -2.38 18.64
N LEU A 42 5.87 -2.63 17.43
CA LEU A 42 5.99 -1.72 16.31
C LEU A 42 5.13 -0.47 16.53
N PRO A 43 5.65 0.73 16.28
CA PRO A 43 4.94 1.98 16.50
C PRO A 43 3.97 2.27 15.36
N PHE A 44 2.90 1.45 15.24
CA PHE A 44 1.88 1.63 14.22
C PHE A 44 0.54 2.04 14.81
N GLU A 45 -0.18 2.87 14.06
CA GLU A 45 -1.62 3.09 14.28
C GLU A 45 -2.37 1.84 13.83
N THR A 46 -3.12 1.24 14.72
CA THR A 46 -3.83 -0.02 14.49
C THR A 46 -5.35 0.11 14.47
N GLU A 47 -5.90 1.23 14.94
CA GLU A 47 -7.35 1.41 15.11
C GLU A 47 -7.93 2.50 14.22
N ARG A 48 -7.41 3.72 14.33
CA ARG A 48 -8.02 4.91 13.72
C ARG A 48 -7.53 5.13 12.29
N GLY A 49 -8.46 5.28 11.36
CA GLY A 49 -8.12 5.64 9.99
C GLY A 49 -7.32 4.60 9.20
N VAL A 50 -7.13 3.39 9.74
CA VAL A 50 -6.39 2.29 9.10
C VAL A 50 -7.04 1.89 7.79
N PHE A 51 -8.37 1.77 7.75
CA PHE A 51 -9.11 1.37 6.55
C PHE A 51 -9.46 2.55 5.63
N SER A 52 -9.44 2.29 4.33
CA SER A 52 -9.97 3.21 3.33
C SER A 52 -11.49 3.32 3.44
N ARG A 53 -12.03 4.42 2.95
CA ARG A 53 -13.47 4.53 2.71
C ARG A 53 -13.79 3.83 1.39
N ILE A 54 -14.92 3.14 1.32
CA ILE A 54 -15.40 2.55 0.06
C ILE A 54 -15.88 3.67 -0.88
N LEU A 55 -16.62 4.64 -0.34
CA LEU A 55 -17.05 5.80 -1.10
C LEU A 55 -15.91 6.80 -1.26
N LYS A 56 -15.70 7.26 -2.46
CA LYS A 56 -14.83 8.41 -2.74
C LYS A 56 -15.40 9.68 -2.12
N ASN A 57 -14.51 10.51 -1.63
CA ASN A 57 -14.84 11.88 -1.21
C ASN A 57 -14.25 12.83 -2.25
N ASP A 58 -14.91 12.94 -3.38
CA ASP A 58 -14.48 13.70 -4.54
C ASP A 58 -15.33 14.97 -4.78
N PHE A 59 -15.74 15.61 -3.70
CA PHE A 59 -16.46 16.88 -3.70
C PHE A 59 -17.76 16.86 -4.52
N GLY A 60 -18.46 15.73 -4.53
CA GLY A 60 -19.79 15.61 -5.15
C GLY A 60 -19.78 15.03 -6.56
N ALA A 61 -18.64 14.71 -7.13
CA ALA A 61 -18.59 13.92 -8.36
C ALA A 61 -19.13 12.50 -8.14
N GLY A 62 -19.05 12.02 -6.90
CA GLY A 62 -19.57 10.71 -6.50
C GLY A 62 -18.67 9.55 -6.95
N GLY A 63 -18.98 8.36 -6.49
CA GLY A 63 -18.26 7.17 -6.89
C GLY A 63 -17.77 6.32 -5.73
N SER A 64 -17.31 5.12 -6.03
CA SER A 64 -16.67 4.22 -5.08
C SER A 64 -15.26 3.85 -5.55
N HIS A 65 -14.42 3.47 -4.61
CA HIS A 65 -13.16 2.83 -4.95
C HIS A 65 -13.45 1.42 -5.45
N HIS A 66 -12.67 0.98 -6.46
CA HIS A 66 -12.76 -0.38 -6.99
C HIS A 66 -12.14 -1.44 -6.06
N HIS A 67 -11.59 -1.01 -4.95
CA HIS A 67 -10.94 -1.89 -3.98
C HIS A 67 -11.11 -1.33 -2.56
N LEU A 68 -11.03 -2.22 -1.59
CA LEU A 68 -10.87 -1.88 -0.19
C LEU A 68 -9.40 -2.05 0.19
N TRP A 69 -8.87 -1.11 0.95
CA TRP A 69 -7.50 -1.19 1.41
C TRP A 69 -7.35 -0.69 2.84
N MET A 70 -6.32 -1.15 3.49
CA MET A 70 -5.83 -0.66 4.77
C MET A 70 -4.33 -0.38 4.69
N ALA A 71 -3.81 0.38 5.66
CA ALA A 71 -2.38 0.56 5.83
C ALA A 71 -2.04 0.76 7.29
N PHE A 72 -0.91 0.19 7.71
CA PHE A 72 -0.20 0.57 8.92
C PHE A 72 0.65 1.80 8.64
N TYR A 73 0.67 2.74 9.57
CA TYR A 73 1.42 3.99 9.52
C TYR A 73 1.69 4.46 10.96
N ARG A 74 2.61 5.40 11.16
CA ARG A 74 3.04 5.81 12.52
C ARG A 74 1.93 6.55 13.28
N PRO A 75 1.82 6.36 14.61
CA PRO A 75 0.88 7.09 15.46
C PRO A 75 1.11 8.61 15.39
N GLY A 76 0.03 9.36 15.51
CA GLY A 76 0.08 10.83 15.41
C GLY A 76 0.16 11.37 13.98
N ARG A 77 0.37 10.51 12.98
CA ARG A 77 0.31 10.84 11.54
C ARG A 77 -1.09 10.56 10.99
N LYS A 78 -1.30 10.96 9.75
CA LYS A 78 -2.47 10.52 8.96
C LYS A 78 -1.98 9.51 7.92
N ARG A 79 -2.78 8.51 7.62
CA ARG A 79 -2.43 7.46 6.65
C ARG A 79 -1.82 8.01 5.34
N LEU A 80 -2.36 9.08 4.76
CA LEU A 80 -1.87 9.67 3.51
C LEU A 80 -0.59 10.51 3.68
N THR A 81 -0.20 10.82 4.90
CA THR A 81 0.96 11.69 5.17
C THR A 81 2.13 10.93 5.78
N ASP A 82 2.16 9.61 5.61
CA ASP A 82 3.24 8.75 6.11
C ASP A 82 3.60 7.67 5.08
N VAL A 83 4.68 6.94 5.32
CA VAL A 83 4.97 5.69 4.63
C VAL A 83 3.91 4.67 5.04
N GLN A 84 3.32 4.00 4.07
CA GLN A 84 2.20 3.10 4.28
C GLN A 84 2.62 1.66 3.98
N LEU A 85 2.54 0.79 4.99
CA LEU A 85 2.49 -0.66 4.78
C LEU A 85 1.04 -1.03 4.45
N SER A 86 0.76 -1.21 3.17
CA SER A 86 -0.60 -1.30 2.63
C SER A 86 -1.01 -2.71 2.24
N HIS A 87 -2.28 -3.02 2.48
CA HIS A 87 -2.94 -4.26 2.07
C HIS A 87 -4.20 -3.88 1.29
N SER A 88 -4.41 -4.48 0.13
CA SER A 88 -5.52 -4.12 -0.76
C SER A 88 -6.26 -5.34 -1.27
N VAL A 89 -7.58 -5.33 -1.15
CA VAL A 89 -8.49 -6.33 -1.72
C VAL A 89 -9.14 -5.76 -2.96
N TYR A 90 -8.87 -6.38 -4.09
CA TYR A 90 -9.52 -6.10 -5.38
C TYR A 90 -10.49 -7.24 -5.73
N PRO A 91 -11.40 -7.07 -6.70
CA PRO A 91 -12.27 -8.14 -7.15
C PRO A 91 -11.54 -9.37 -7.68
N ASP A 92 -10.35 -9.17 -8.27
CA ASP A 92 -9.57 -10.16 -9.00
C ASP A 92 -8.23 -10.55 -8.34
N ARG A 93 -7.80 -9.82 -7.30
CA ARG A 93 -6.49 -10.03 -6.67
C ARG A 93 -6.42 -9.48 -5.24
N PHE A 94 -5.39 -9.86 -4.53
CA PHE A 94 -4.93 -9.23 -3.30
C PHE A 94 -3.54 -8.63 -3.50
N ALA A 95 -3.20 -7.56 -2.75
CA ALA A 95 -1.90 -6.93 -2.86
C ALA A 95 -1.36 -6.50 -1.49
N TRP A 96 -0.06 -6.67 -1.31
CA TRP A 96 0.73 -6.08 -0.21
C TRP A 96 1.75 -5.12 -0.78
N GLY A 97 2.09 -4.09 -0.03
CA GLY A 97 3.15 -3.21 -0.47
C GLY A 97 3.41 -2.00 0.41
N LEU A 98 4.45 -1.30 0.04
CA LEU A 98 4.79 0.01 0.56
C LEU A 98 4.31 1.09 -0.40
N TYR A 99 3.87 2.19 0.16
CA TYR A 99 3.59 3.42 -0.57
C TYR A 99 4.08 4.62 0.22
N VAL A 100 4.71 5.55 -0.49
CA VAL A 100 4.97 6.91 -0.02
C VAL A 100 4.72 7.89 -1.16
N GLY A 101 4.08 9.02 -0.90
CA GLY A 101 3.71 9.94 -1.97
C GLY A 101 3.65 11.40 -1.55
N ALA A 102 3.36 12.27 -2.50
CA ALA A 102 3.42 13.72 -2.37
C ALA A 102 2.56 14.30 -1.22
N TYR A 103 1.54 13.59 -0.76
CA TYR A 103 0.78 14.02 0.43
C TYR A 103 1.61 13.94 1.71
N ALA A 104 2.65 13.10 1.74
CA ALA A 104 3.61 13.00 2.84
C ALA A 104 4.67 14.13 2.83
N LYS A 105 4.62 15.04 1.86
CA LYS A 105 5.45 16.27 1.73
C LYS A 105 6.95 16.03 2.05
N GLY A 106 7.40 16.50 3.24
CA GLY A 106 8.79 16.40 3.68
C GLY A 106 9.28 14.96 3.69
N LEU A 107 8.56 14.07 4.35
CA LEU A 107 8.92 12.65 4.41
C LEU A 107 9.09 12.02 3.01
N PHE A 108 8.18 12.31 2.07
CA PHE A 108 8.31 11.80 0.70
C PHE A 108 9.56 12.36 0.01
N ARG A 109 9.84 13.66 0.17
CA ARG A 109 11.03 14.29 -0.39
C ARG A 109 12.31 13.68 0.20
N ASP A 110 12.33 13.48 1.51
CA ASP A 110 13.49 12.96 2.23
C ASP A 110 13.71 11.48 1.88
N ALA A 111 12.66 10.66 1.81
CA ALA A 111 12.72 9.27 1.35
C ALA A 111 13.19 9.17 -0.12
N LEU A 112 12.71 10.07 -1.00
CA LEU A 112 13.14 10.11 -2.39
C LEU A 112 14.59 10.56 -2.52
N ALA A 113 15.00 11.61 -1.80
CA ALA A 113 16.38 12.08 -1.78
C ALA A 113 17.31 10.97 -1.33
N ARG A 114 17.02 10.32 -0.20
CA ARG A 114 17.80 9.20 0.30
C ARG A 114 17.90 8.05 -0.72
N THR A 115 16.80 7.74 -1.40
CA THR A 115 16.80 6.69 -2.44
C THR A 115 17.75 7.04 -3.59
N LEU A 116 17.88 8.32 -3.94
CA LEU A 116 18.75 8.78 -5.01
C LEU A 116 20.21 8.97 -4.58
N ASP A 117 20.43 9.39 -3.33
CA ASP A 117 21.76 9.68 -2.78
C ASP A 117 22.47 8.38 -2.33
N GLU A 118 21.71 7.40 -1.84
CA GLU A 118 22.18 6.07 -1.43
C GLU A 118 21.74 5.01 -2.46
N ASP A 119 21.92 5.30 -3.76
CA ASP A 119 21.38 4.53 -4.87
C ASP A 119 21.78 3.06 -4.87
N ALA A 120 23.01 2.73 -4.51
CA ALA A 120 23.48 1.35 -4.40
C ALA A 120 22.71 0.57 -3.34
N ILE A 121 22.49 1.17 -2.16
CA ILE A 121 21.72 0.54 -1.07
C ILE A 121 20.25 0.40 -1.48
N ALA A 122 19.70 1.44 -2.09
CA ALA A 122 18.32 1.44 -2.57
C ALA A 122 18.10 0.34 -3.64
N LEU A 123 19.03 0.19 -4.59
CA LEU A 123 19.00 -0.84 -5.62
C LEU A 123 19.06 -2.25 -5.02
N ASP A 124 19.97 -2.48 -4.08
CA ASP A 124 20.10 -3.78 -3.43
C ASP A 124 18.79 -4.18 -2.74
N VAL A 125 18.19 -3.28 -1.94
CA VAL A 125 16.92 -3.55 -1.26
C VAL A 125 15.78 -3.75 -2.25
N LEU A 126 15.69 -2.92 -3.31
CA LEU A 126 14.65 -3.02 -4.33
C LEU A 126 14.79 -4.32 -5.14
N ASN A 127 16.00 -4.71 -5.52
CA ASN A 127 16.24 -5.92 -6.29
C ASN A 127 15.90 -7.18 -5.49
N VAL A 128 16.24 -7.24 -4.19
CA VAL A 128 15.80 -8.33 -3.31
C VAL A 128 14.28 -8.44 -3.30
N LEU A 129 13.56 -7.34 -3.22
CA LEU A 129 12.09 -7.34 -3.26
C LEU A 129 11.56 -7.75 -4.63
N ILE A 130 12.16 -7.29 -5.72
CA ILE A 130 11.76 -7.67 -7.09
C ILE A 130 11.94 -9.18 -7.32
N GLU A 131 13.03 -9.77 -6.86
CA GLU A 131 13.26 -11.22 -6.90
C GLU A 131 12.22 -12.00 -6.09
N GLN A 132 11.67 -11.41 -5.03
CA GLN A 132 10.56 -11.96 -4.24
C GLN A 132 9.19 -11.72 -4.87
N GLY A 133 9.12 -11.19 -6.10
CA GLY A 133 7.91 -10.97 -6.86
C GLY A 133 7.22 -9.63 -6.60
N TYR A 134 7.89 -8.69 -5.96
CA TYR A 134 7.41 -7.31 -5.89
C TYR A 134 7.68 -6.56 -7.19
N ARG A 135 6.94 -5.49 -7.39
CA ARG A 135 7.13 -4.55 -8.50
C ARG A 135 7.33 -3.17 -7.94
N LEU A 136 8.34 -2.49 -8.45
CA LEU A 136 8.51 -1.06 -8.25
C LEU A 136 7.62 -0.31 -9.25
N ALA A 137 6.88 0.68 -8.77
CA ALA A 137 6.14 1.61 -9.63
C ALA A 137 6.23 3.02 -9.06
N PHE A 138 6.15 4.03 -9.92
CA PHE A 138 6.10 5.41 -9.46
C PHE A 138 5.17 6.28 -10.31
N ALA A 139 4.52 7.28 -9.67
CA ALA A 139 3.68 8.24 -10.34
C ALA A 139 4.51 9.36 -10.94
N PRO A 140 4.46 9.62 -12.24
CA PRO A 140 5.08 10.80 -12.83
C PRO A 140 4.35 12.08 -12.36
N ARG A 141 5.05 13.23 -12.44
CA ARG A 141 4.53 14.52 -12.00
C ARG A 141 3.26 14.99 -12.74
N VAL A 142 3.00 14.47 -13.90
CA VAL A 142 1.81 14.79 -14.71
C VAL A 142 0.95 13.53 -14.80
N SER A 143 -0.25 13.58 -14.25
CA SER A 143 -1.24 12.53 -14.43
C SER A 143 -1.55 12.33 -15.91
N ARG A 144 -1.00 11.28 -16.51
CA ARG A 144 -1.39 10.85 -17.86
C ARG A 144 -2.22 9.57 -17.73
N PRO A 145 -3.18 9.36 -18.63
CA PRO A 145 -3.97 8.12 -18.65
C PRO A 145 -3.15 6.85 -18.91
N ALA A 146 -1.87 6.97 -19.25
CA ALA A 146 -0.99 5.91 -19.71
C ALA A 146 -0.36 5.03 -18.61
N GLY A 147 -0.98 4.94 -17.44
CA GLY A 147 -0.45 4.08 -16.36
C GLY A 147 0.82 4.61 -15.70
N HIS A 148 1.22 3.94 -14.64
CA HIS A 148 2.51 4.17 -13.98
C HIS A 148 3.54 3.21 -14.57
N PRO A 149 4.81 3.63 -14.81
CA PRO A 149 5.86 2.68 -15.14
C PRO A 149 5.99 1.67 -14.00
N GLU A 150 6.03 0.39 -14.34
CA GLU A 150 6.22 -0.73 -13.41
C GLU A 150 7.46 -1.53 -13.83
N PHE A 151 8.25 -1.92 -12.83
CA PHE A 151 9.49 -2.68 -13.00
C PHE A 151 9.36 -3.96 -12.17
N ASP A 152 9.47 -5.11 -12.84
CA ASP A 152 9.31 -6.46 -12.28
C ASP A 152 10.51 -7.37 -12.56
N ALA A 153 11.60 -6.79 -13.06
CA ALA A 153 12.89 -7.44 -13.23
C ALA A 153 13.96 -6.65 -12.47
N PRO A 154 15.02 -7.30 -11.98
CA PRO A 154 16.14 -6.64 -11.30
C PRO A 154 16.68 -5.47 -12.11
N LEU A 155 17.03 -4.41 -11.39
CA LEU A 155 17.45 -3.14 -11.94
C LEU A 155 18.97 -3.02 -11.90
N ASP A 156 19.59 -2.60 -13.00
CA ASP A 156 21.02 -2.25 -13.03
C ASP A 156 21.27 -0.81 -12.52
N ALA A 157 20.25 0.04 -12.59
CA ALA A 157 20.27 1.40 -12.09
C ALA A 157 18.86 1.86 -11.71
N LEU A 158 18.75 2.89 -10.86
CA LEU A 158 17.45 3.49 -10.56
C LEU A 158 16.78 4.04 -11.84
N PRO A 159 15.46 3.80 -12.01
CA PRO A 159 14.79 4.15 -13.25
C PRO A 159 14.81 5.64 -13.55
N ASP A 160 15.02 6.00 -14.81
CA ASP A 160 14.87 7.36 -15.30
C ASP A 160 13.50 7.93 -14.95
N GLY A 161 13.47 9.13 -14.41
CA GLY A 161 12.24 9.80 -14.00
C GLY A 161 11.81 9.53 -12.56
N LEU A 162 12.43 8.60 -11.83
CA LEU A 162 12.15 8.40 -10.39
C LEU A 162 12.37 9.70 -9.59
N ALA A 163 13.40 10.48 -9.92
CA ALA A 163 13.67 11.78 -9.30
C ALA A 163 12.52 12.80 -9.46
N LYS A 164 11.63 12.60 -10.42
CA LYS A 164 10.44 13.45 -10.68
C LYS A 164 9.13 12.79 -10.21
N ALA A 165 9.21 11.69 -9.48
CA ALA A 165 8.04 10.99 -8.99
C ALA A 165 7.23 11.83 -8.00
N GLN A 166 5.92 11.58 -7.96
CA GLN A 166 5.00 12.11 -6.94
C GLN A 166 4.47 11.03 -5.98
N GLY A 167 4.92 9.82 -6.16
CA GLY A 167 4.63 8.70 -5.29
C GLY A 167 5.37 7.47 -5.79
N ILE A 168 5.79 6.65 -4.86
CA ILE A 168 6.51 5.41 -5.11
C ILE A 168 5.72 4.29 -4.47
N TRP A 169 5.55 3.20 -5.19
CA TRP A 169 4.95 1.93 -4.74
C TRP A 169 5.95 0.81 -4.93
N VAL A 170 6.07 -0.04 -3.94
CA VAL A 170 6.68 -1.36 -4.06
C VAL A 170 5.63 -2.36 -3.60
N ARG A 171 5.12 -3.20 -4.50
CA ARG A 171 3.98 -4.06 -4.21
C ARG A 171 4.09 -5.43 -4.86
N ARG A 172 3.60 -6.45 -4.15
CA ARG A 172 3.36 -7.80 -4.67
C ARG A 172 1.86 -8.05 -4.75
N THR A 173 1.42 -8.71 -5.81
CA THR A 173 0.03 -9.08 -6.01
C THR A 173 -0.11 -10.58 -6.23
N ILE A 174 -1.17 -11.17 -5.68
CA ILE A 174 -1.57 -12.54 -5.96
C ILE A 174 -2.98 -12.58 -6.54
N PRO A 175 -3.26 -13.42 -7.53
CA PRO A 175 -4.58 -13.51 -8.14
C PRO A 175 -5.59 -14.13 -7.18
N ARG A 176 -6.87 -13.87 -7.42
CA ARG A 176 -7.99 -14.32 -6.58
C ARG A 176 -8.00 -15.82 -6.32
N ASN A 177 -7.72 -16.64 -7.32
CA ASN A 177 -7.68 -18.10 -7.15
C ASN A 177 -6.60 -18.53 -6.15
N GLN A 178 -5.45 -17.88 -6.14
CA GLN A 178 -4.38 -18.13 -5.17
C GLN A 178 -4.79 -17.64 -3.77
N VAL A 179 -5.43 -16.47 -3.65
CA VAL A 179 -6.00 -15.99 -2.38
C VAL A 179 -6.97 -17.00 -1.78
N LEU A 180 -7.87 -17.54 -2.63
CA LEU A 180 -8.85 -18.55 -2.18
C LEU A 180 -8.20 -19.88 -1.78
N ALA A 181 -7.13 -20.28 -2.44
CA ALA A 181 -6.39 -21.49 -2.12
C ALA A 181 -5.63 -21.36 -0.78
N LEU A 182 -5.09 -20.18 -0.48
CA LEU A 182 -4.43 -19.92 0.80
C LEU A 182 -5.41 -19.94 1.99
N GLY A 183 -6.63 -19.46 1.79
CA GLY A 183 -7.59 -19.41 2.90
C GLY A 183 -7.02 -18.71 4.15
N PRO A 184 -6.97 -19.41 5.33
CA PRO A 184 -6.38 -18.86 6.56
C PRO A 184 -4.88 -18.54 6.45
N ASP A 185 -4.13 -19.26 5.61
CA ASP A 185 -2.69 -19.05 5.40
C ASP A 185 -2.36 -17.70 4.74
N LEU A 186 -3.39 -16.97 4.26
CA LEU A 186 -3.22 -15.60 3.79
C LEU A 186 -2.60 -14.68 4.86
N VAL A 187 -2.89 -14.92 6.13
CA VAL A 187 -2.27 -14.16 7.24
C VAL A 187 -0.78 -14.46 7.32
N ALA A 188 -0.38 -15.73 7.22
CA ALA A 188 1.04 -16.11 7.22
C ALA A 188 1.81 -15.51 6.03
N GLU A 189 1.21 -15.50 4.84
CA GLU A 189 1.78 -14.82 3.66
C GLU A 189 1.92 -13.30 3.89
N ALA A 190 0.93 -12.69 4.55
CA ALA A 190 1.00 -11.27 4.86
C ALA A 190 2.08 -10.95 5.89
N LEU A 191 2.25 -11.78 6.92
CA LEU A 191 3.33 -11.63 7.91
C LEU A 191 4.70 -11.70 7.24
N ARG A 192 4.91 -12.67 6.36
CA ARG A 192 6.12 -12.77 5.54
C ARG A 192 6.33 -11.51 4.69
N ALA A 193 5.28 -11.04 4.03
CA ALA A 193 5.36 -9.81 3.23
C ALA A 193 5.73 -8.57 4.06
N GLN A 194 5.30 -8.48 5.34
CA GLN A 194 5.71 -7.40 6.23
C GLN A 194 7.21 -7.47 6.55
N GLU A 195 7.72 -8.67 6.82
CA GLU A 195 9.15 -8.88 7.10
C GLU A 195 10.01 -8.55 5.88
N GLU A 196 9.58 -8.99 4.68
CA GLU A 196 10.24 -8.68 3.42
C GLU A 196 10.31 -7.17 3.14
N LEU A 197 9.21 -6.45 3.38
CA LEU A 197 9.11 -5.01 3.14
C LEU A 197 9.78 -4.15 4.23
N TRP A 198 10.08 -4.73 5.40
CA TRP A 198 10.57 -4.01 6.56
C TRP A 198 11.88 -3.24 6.32
N PRO A 199 12.89 -3.79 5.63
CA PRO A 199 14.12 -3.07 5.32
C PRO A 199 13.86 -1.79 4.52
N LEU A 200 13.02 -1.84 3.49
CA LEU A 200 12.67 -0.67 2.69
C LEU A 200 11.81 0.34 3.47
N TYR A 201 10.89 -0.15 4.31
CA TYR A 201 10.11 0.71 5.21
C TYR A 201 11.03 1.53 6.12
N ARG A 202 11.98 0.87 6.78
CA ARG A 202 12.96 1.53 7.64
C ARG A 202 13.83 2.50 6.86
N PHE A 203 14.32 2.09 5.71
CA PHE A 203 15.11 2.95 4.83
C PHE A 203 14.41 4.27 4.50
N TRP A 204 13.10 4.24 4.24
CA TRP A 204 12.34 5.46 3.93
C TRP A 204 11.92 6.26 5.18
N VAL A 205 11.59 5.59 6.28
CA VAL A 205 11.15 6.28 7.52
C VAL A 205 12.31 6.93 8.23
N ASP A 206 13.47 6.26 8.28
CA ASP A 206 14.65 6.78 8.97
C ASP A 206 15.30 7.96 8.20
N ALA A 207 14.97 8.17 6.93
CA ALA A 207 15.36 9.34 6.16
C ALA A 207 14.86 10.68 6.76
N GLU A 208 13.78 10.67 7.54
CA GLU A 208 13.24 11.87 8.21
C GLU A 208 14.13 12.30 9.39
N ASN A 209 15.00 11.42 9.89
CA ASN A 209 15.84 11.65 11.08
C ASN A 209 17.34 11.80 10.74
N ALA A 210 17.68 11.72 9.46
CA ALA A 210 19.05 11.89 8.96
C ALA A 210 19.29 13.33 8.50
#